data_fe4465ef6c20a65d33c9f60dd1ce4c11
#
_entry.id   fe4465ef6c20a65d33c9f60dd1ce4c11
#
_cell.length_a   1.000
_cell.length_b   1.000
_cell.length_c   1.000
_cell.angle_alpha   90.00
_cell.angle_beta   90.00
_cell.angle_gamma   90.00
#
_symmetry.space_group_name_H-M   'P 1'
#
loop_
_entity.id
_entity.type
_entity.pdbx_description
1 polymer ?
#
loop_
_entity_poly.entity_id
_entity_poly.type
_entity_poly.pdbx_seq_one_letter_code
_entity_poly.pdbx_strand_id
1 'polypeptide(L)'
;MAKITLKKLSHSYLANQNNDADWALRGVDIDWKDGGAYALLGPSGCGKTTLLNIISGLLKPTEGEILFDDKDVTTLNPVERDIAQIFQFPVIYDTMTVYDNLAFPLKNRGLSENEIDSKVKEIAEMLELTSTLNNRASGLTADGKQKISLGRGLVRSDVNVIMFDEPLTVIDPHLKWVLRSKLKELHQKINRTMIYVTHDQIEALTFADQVVVMHEGQIVQTGTPVELFEKPKHTFVGHFIGSPGMNIL
;
A
#
# COMPACT_ATOMS: atom_id res chain seq x y z
N MET A 1 -9.99 -10.41 -7.68
CA MET A 1 -9.07 -10.81 -6.59
C MET A 1 -7.86 -11.39 -7.27
N ALA A 2 -6.66 -11.11 -6.82
CA ALA A 2 -5.49 -11.59 -7.54
C ALA A 2 -4.38 -12.07 -6.59
N LYS A 3 -3.90 -13.30 -6.84
CA LYS A 3 -2.58 -13.76 -6.44
C LYS A 3 -1.54 -12.90 -7.16
N ILE A 4 -0.52 -12.42 -6.46
CA ILE A 4 0.53 -11.60 -7.04
C ILE A 4 1.86 -12.35 -6.97
N THR A 5 2.46 -12.62 -8.12
CA THR A 5 3.77 -13.25 -8.20
C THR A 5 4.76 -12.33 -8.90
N LEU A 6 5.89 -12.07 -8.26
CA LEU A 6 7.01 -11.34 -8.83
C LEU A 6 8.15 -12.33 -9.06
N LYS A 7 8.76 -12.31 -10.26
CA LYS A 7 9.84 -13.23 -10.62
C LYS A 7 11.08 -12.43 -11.04
N LYS A 8 12.15 -12.54 -10.24
CA LYS A 8 13.46 -11.92 -10.48
C LYS A 8 13.38 -10.44 -10.88
N LEU A 9 12.48 -9.71 -10.19
CA LEU A 9 12.18 -8.34 -10.54
C LEU A 9 13.36 -7.44 -10.16
N SER A 10 13.94 -6.75 -11.14
CA SER A 10 15.00 -5.77 -10.94
C SER A 10 14.66 -4.45 -11.62
N HIS A 11 15.09 -3.35 -11.01
CA HIS A 11 14.89 -2.02 -11.61
C HIS A 11 16.04 -1.07 -11.30
N SER A 12 16.47 -0.38 -12.34
CA SER A 12 17.40 0.74 -12.25
C SER A 12 16.80 1.97 -12.96
N TYR A 13 17.00 3.13 -12.37
CA TYR A 13 16.68 4.42 -13.00
C TYR A 13 17.79 4.89 -13.95
N LEU A 14 18.95 4.19 -13.97
CA LEU A 14 20.07 4.50 -14.84
C LEU A 14 20.03 3.66 -16.12
N ALA A 15 20.44 4.24 -17.23
CA ALA A 15 20.51 3.54 -18.51
C ALA A 15 21.60 2.45 -18.55
N ASN A 16 22.69 2.66 -17.82
CA ASN A 16 23.80 1.71 -17.70
C ASN A 16 24.05 1.41 -16.23
N GLN A 17 24.07 0.14 -15.87
CA GLN A 17 24.33 -0.35 -14.52
C GLN A 17 25.75 -0.90 -14.48
N ASN A 18 26.60 -0.29 -13.64
CA ASN A 18 28.01 -0.69 -13.50
C ASN A 18 28.28 -1.41 -12.17
N ASN A 19 27.41 -1.21 -11.18
CA ASN A 19 27.55 -1.80 -9.85
C ASN A 19 26.20 -1.97 -9.17
N ASP A 20 26.18 -2.64 -8.02
CA ASP A 20 24.98 -2.94 -7.24
C ASP A 20 24.22 -1.68 -6.78
N ALA A 21 24.93 -0.59 -6.52
CA ALA A 21 24.33 0.67 -6.07
C ALA A 21 23.47 1.37 -7.14
N ASP A 22 23.62 0.98 -8.41
CA ASP A 22 22.87 1.53 -9.52
C ASP A 22 21.45 0.94 -9.59
N TRP A 23 21.17 -0.12 -8.82
CA TRP A 23 19.91 -0.81 -8.80
C TRP A 23 19.05 -0.39 -7.62
N ALA A 24 17.85 0.12 -7.90
CA ALA A 24 16.83 0.38 -6.89
C ALA A 24 16.16 -0.90 -6.39
N LEU A 25 16.09 -1.94 -7.24
CA LEU A 25 15.62 -3.29 -6.92
C LEU A 25 16.53 -4.33 -7.57
N ARG A 26 16.82 -5.41 -6.84
CA ARG A 26 17.75 -6.46 -7.26
C ARG A 26 17.16 -7.85 -7.07
N GLY A 27 16.64 -8.44 -8.15
CA GLY A 27 16.18 -9.84 -8.17
C GLY A 27 15.10 -10.16 -7.15
N VAL A 28 14.07 -9.33 -7.05
CA VAL A 28 12.97 -9.49 -6.07
C VAL A 28 12.04 -10.61 -6.52
N ASP A 29 11.88 -11.63 -5.68
CA ASP A 29 10.92 -12.72 -5.84
C ASP A 29 9.87 -12.67 -4.73
N ILE A 30 8.59 -12.67 -5.09
CA ILE A 30 7.46 -12.65 -4.17
C ILE A 30 6.34 -13.55 -4.71
N ASP A 31 5.68 -14.27 -3.79
CA ASP A 31 4.45 -15.02 -4.07
C ASP A 31 3.41 -14.70 -2.98
N TRP A 32 2.51 -13.76 -3.28
CA TRP A 32 1.45 -13.33 -2.39
C TRP A 32 0.13 -13.97 -2.79
N LYS A 33 -0.49 -14.65 -1.84
CA LYS A 33 -1.81 -15.26 -2.03
C LYS A 33 -2.89 -14.20 -2.17
N ASP A 34 -3.93 -14.54 -2.91
CA ASP A 34 -5.13 -13.72 -2.98
C ASP A 34 -5.76 -13.49 -1.59
N GLY A 35 -6.31 -12.29 -1.39
CA GLY A 35 -7.02 -11.90 -0.18
C GLY A 35 -6.15 -11.66 1.06
N GLY A 36 -4.81 -11.73 0.97
CA GLY A 36 -3.92 -11.50 2.10
C GLY A 36 -3.62 -10.03 2.36
N ALA A 37 -3.29 -9.71 3.62
CA ALA A 37 -2.73 -8.42 4.03
C ALA A 37 -1.20 -8.53 4.08
N TYR A 38 -0.51 -7.75 3.26
CA TYR A 38 0.94 -7.75 3.15
C TYR A 38 1.53 -6.40 3.51
N ALA A 39 2.68 -6.39 4.17
CA ALA A 39 3.44 -5.16 4.37
C ALA A 39 4.81 -5.22 3.72
N LEU A 40 5.22 -4.12 3.08
CA LEU A 40 6.61 -3.86 2.66
C LEU A 40 7.23 -2.94 3.71
N LEU A 41 8.18 -3.47 4.46
CA LEU A 41 8.82 -2.79 5.57
C LEU A 41 10.32 -2.61 5.31
N GLY A 42 10.85 -1.44 5.61
CA GLY A 42 12.29 -1.18 5.47
C GLY A 42 12.61 0.31 5.58
N PRO A 43 13.90 0.66 5.68
CA PRO A 43 14.32 2.06 5.79
C PRO A 43 13.96 2.86 4.53
N SER A 44 13.99 4.18 4.64
CA SER A 44 13.81 5.06 3.48
C SER A 44 14.88 4.78 2.43
N GLY A 45 14.49 4.80 1.15
CA GLY A 45 15.40 4.56 0.02
C GLY A 45 15.70 3.09 -0.29
N CYS A 46 15.17 2.10 0.45
CA CYS A 46 15.42 0.68 0.17
C CYS A 46 14.63 0.08 -1.01
N GLY A 47 13.85 0.88 -1.77
CA GLY A 47 13.15 0.43 -2.97
C GLY A 47 11.65 0.13 -2.82
N LYS A 48 11.03 0.34 -1.64
CA LYS A 48 9.60 0.02 -1.39
C LYS A 48 8.64 0.71 -2.36
N THR A 49 8.72 2.04 -2.48
CA THR A 49 7.88 2.82 -3.41
C THR A 49 8.16 2.46 -4.86
N THR A 50 9.43 2.17 -5.21
CA THR A 50 9.79 1.66 -6.54
C THR A 50 9.08 0.35 -6.84
N LEU A 51 9.12 -0.60 -5.91
CA LEU A 51 8.44 -1.89 -6.03
C LEU A 51 6.92 -1.70 -6.17
N LEU A 52 6.32 -0.84 -5.33
CA LEU A 52 4.90 -0.53 -5.39
C LEU A 52 4.49 0.06 -6.75
N ASN A 53 5.28 1.01 -7.26
CA ASN A 53 5.02 1.64 -8.56
C ASN A 53 5.16 0.65 -9.73
N ILE A 54 6.02 -0.34 -9.59
CA ILE A 54 6.16 -1.41 -10.58
C ILE A 54 4.95 -2.36 -10.50
N ILE A 55 4.50 -2.77 -9.31
CA ILE A 55 3.31 -3.60 -9.13
C ILE A 55 2.06 -2.90 -9.66
N SER A 56 1.96 -1.58 -9.46
CA SER A 56 0.82 -0.80 -9.96
C SER A 56 0.82 -0.56 -11.48
N GLY A 57 1.97 -0.72 -12.15
CA GLY A 57 2.13 -0.41 -13.57
C GLY A 57 2.42 1.07 -13.87
N LEU A 58 2.68 1.88 -12.84
CA LEU A 58 3.18 3.25 -13.01
C LEU A 58 4.64 3.29 -13.49
N LEU A 59 5.38 2.24 -13.16
CA LEU A 59 6.78 2.06 -13.54
C LEU A 59 6.96 0.67 -14.17
N LYS A 60 7.70 0.59 -15.28
CA LYS A 60 8.08 -0.70 -15.85
C LYS A 60 9.37 -1.19 -15.21
N PRO A 61 9.47 -2.48 -14.87
CA PRO A 61 10.72 -3.04 -14.38
C PRO A 61 11.78 -3.03 -15.50
N THR A 62 13.07 -3.03 -15.11
CA THR A 62 14.17 -3.22 -16.05
C THR A 62 14.25 -4.70 -16.43
N GLU A 63 14.05 -5.60 -15.46
CA GLU A 63 14.09 -7.04 -15.65
C GLU A 63 13.02 -7.72 -14.80
N GLY A 64 12.65 -8.95 -15.18
CA GLY A 64 11.71 -9.79 -14.46
C GLY A 64 10.26 -9.64 -14.91
N GLU A 65 9.38 -10.37 -14.24
CA GLU A 65 7.96 -10.50 -14.59
C GLU A 65 7.05 -10.28 -13.39
N ILE A 66 5.85 -9.75 -13.68
CA ILE A 66 4.76 -9.58 -12.71
C ILE A 66 3.55 -10.34 -13.20
N LEU A 67 3.03 -11.23 -12.37
CA LEU A 67 1.84 -12.01 -12.68
C LEU A 67 0.72 -11.70 -11.68
N PHE A 68 -0.50 -11.51 -12.20
CA PHE A 68 -1.75 -11.49 -11.45
C PHE A 68 -2.56 -12.73 -11.86
N ASP A 69 -2.83 -13.66 -10.93
CA ASP A 69 -3.50 -14.94 -11.20
C ASP A 69 -2.86 -15.70 -12.37
N ASP A 70 -1.52 -15.78 -12.37
CA ASP A 70 -0.70 -16.41 -13.41
C ASP A 70 -0.76 -15.70 -14.80
N LYS A 71 -1.49 -14.59 -14.93
CA LYS A 71 -1.49 -13.75 -16.13
C LYS A 71 -0.37 -12.71 -16.03
N ASP A 72 0.49 -12.65 -17.05
CA ASP A 72 1.52 -11.61 -17.15
C ASP A 72 0.88 -10.22 -17.32
N VAL A 73 1.19 -9.33 -16.38
CA VAL A 73 0.75 -7.94 -16.37
C VAL A 73 1.91 -6.96 -16.45
N THR A 74 3.13 -7.44 -16.71
CA THR A 74 4.37 -6.65 -16.65
C THR A 74 4.29 -5.38 -17.49
N THR A 75 3.70 -5.45 -18.67
CA THR A 75 3.59 -4.32 -19.60
C THR A 75 2.27 -3.55 -19.52
N LEU A 76 1.29 -4.07 -18.76
CA LEU A 76 -0.03 -3.45 -18.61
C LEU A 76 0.03 -2.18 -17.76
N ASN A 77 -0.79 -1.21 -18.11
CA ASN A 77 -0.93 0.04 -17.36
C ASN A 77 -1.82 -0.14 -16.09
N PRO A 78 -1.86 0.85 -15.17
CA PRO A 78 -2.63 0.71 -13.92
C PRO A 78 -4.13 0.46 -14.11
N VAL A 79 -4.74 1.00 -15.16
CA VAL A 79 -6.17 0.80 -15.46
C VAL A 79 -6.43 -0.64 -15.87
N GLU A 80 -5.56 -1.19 -16.72
CA GLU A 80 -5.66 -2.59 -17.17
C GLU A 80 -5.38 -3.61 -16.05
N ARG A 81 -4.57 -3.22 -15.04
CA ARG A 81 -4.31 -4.03 -13.84
C ARG A 81 -5.46 -3.97 -12.84
N ASP A 82 -6.37 -3.01 -12.99
CA ASP A 82 -7.50 -2.76 -12.09
C ASP A 82 -7.08 -2.70 -10.61
N ILE A 83 -6.26 -1.70 -10.28
CA ILE A 83 -5.70 -1.49 -8.95
C ILE A 83 -6.22 -0.18 -8.33
N ALA A 84 -6.17 -0.09 -7.00
CA ALA A 84 -6.30 1.17 -6.28
C ALA A 84 -4.98 1.46 -5.55
N GLN A 85 -4.40 2.62 -5.79
CA GLN A 85 -3.19 3.07 -5.09
C GLN A 85 -3.47 4.35 -4.32
N ILE A 86 -3.13 4.33 -3.04
CA ILE A 86 -3.16 5.47 -2.14
C ILE A 86 -1.72 5.93 -1.93
N PHE A 87 -1.47 7.21 -2.21
CA PHE A 87 -0.14 7.80 -2.16
C PHE A 87 0.15 8.43 -0.80
N GLN A 88 1.42 8.59 -0.49
CA GLN A 88 1.91 9.24 0.73
C GLN A 88 1.35 10.65 0.92
N PHE A 89 1.28 11.43 -0.17
CA PHE A 89 0.65 12.74 -0.16
C PHE A 89 -0.79 12.64 -0.70
N PRO A 90 -1.73 13.40 -0.12
CA PRO A 90 -3.13 13.31 -0.51
C PRO A 90 -3.36 13.71 -1.96
N VAL A 91 -3.94 12.79 -2.73
CA VAL A 91 -4.37 13.04 -4.12
C VAL A 91 -5.88 13.26 -4.13
N ILE A 92 -6.30 14.51 -4.15
CA ILE A 92 -7.69 14.94 -4.05
C ILE A 92 -8.03 16.06 -5.05
N TYR A 93 -9.31 16.30 -5.27
CA TYR A 93 -9.81 17.46 -5.99
C TYR A 93 -10.27 18.53 -5.00
N ASP A 94 -9.47 19.57 -4.81
CA ASP A 94 -9.70 20.64 -3.83
C ASP A 94 -11.01 21.42 -4.09
N THR A 95 -11.45 21.49 -5.34
CA THR A 95 -12.68 22.19 -5.75
C THR A 95 -13.95 21.39 -5.52
N MET A 96 -13.83 20.08 -5.31
CA MET A 96 -14.95 19.17 -5.04
C MET A 96 -15.26 19.12 -3.54
N THR A 97 -16.48 18.71 -3.20
CA THR A 97 -16.82 18.36 -1.83
C THR A 97 -16.12 17.06 -1.39
N VAL A 98 -16.12 16.76 -0.10
CA VAL A 98 -15.67 15.46 0.42
C VAL A 98 -16.47 14.34 -0.24
N TYR A 99 -17.79 14.48 -0.28
CA TYR A 99 -18.68 13.51 -0.93
C TYR A 99 -18.30 13.27 -2.38
N ASP A 100 -18.12 14.34 -3.18
CA ASP A 100 -17.79 14.22 -4.60
C ASP A 100 -16.41 13.58 -4.83
N ASN A 101 -15.44 13.88 -3.97
CA ASN A 101 -14.13 13.23 -4.01
C ASN A 101 -14.25 11.71 -3.81
N LEU A 102 -15.04 11.26 -2.84
CA LEU A 102 -15.26 9.83 -2.57
C LEU A 102 -16.11 9.18 -3.67
N ALA A 103 -17.11 9.88 -4.20
CA ALA A 103 -17.99 9.38 -5.24
C ALA A 103 -17.32 9.29 -6.62
N PHE A 104 -16.33 10.13 -6.90
CA PHE A 104 -15.71 10.27 -8.22
C PHE A 104 -15.21 8.95 -8.81
N PRO A 105 -14.45 8.11 -8.10
CA PRO A 105 -14.00 6.82 -8.64
C PRO A 105 -15.15 5.87 -8.99
N LEU A 106 -16.25 5.93 -8.25
CA LEU A 106 -17.43 5.08 -8.45
C LEU A 106 -18.26 5.56 -9.64
N LYS A 107 -18.43 6.89 -9.78
CA LYS A 107 -19.10 7.51 -10.94
C LYS A 107 -18.39 7.12 -12.24
N ASN A 108 -17.05 7.13 -12.27
CA ASN A 108 -16.26 6.74 -13.43
C ASN A 108 -16.41 5.24 -13.80
N ARG A 109 -16.87 4.41 -12.88
CA ARG A 109 -17.17 3.00 -13.09
C ARG A 109 -18.62 2.74 -13.47
N GLY A 110 -19.44 3.79 -13.52
CA GLY A 110 -20.86 3.69 -13.92
C GLY A 110 -21.79 3.07 -12.87
N LEU A 111 -21.40 3.10 -11.58
CA LEU A 111 -22.29 2.63 -10.52
C LEU A 111 -23.52 3.54 -10.42
N SER A 112 -24.64 2.96 -9.96
CA SER A 112 -25.88 3.72 -9.70
C SER A 112 -25.71 4.71 -8.53
N GLU A 113 -26.49 5.78 -8.51
CA GLU A 113 -26.43 6.79 -7.44
C GLU A 113 -26.67 6.17 -6.05
N ASN A 114 -27.57 5.20 -5.94
CA ASN A 114 -27.85 4.53 -4.67
C ASN A 114 -26.67 3.71 -4.16
N GLU A 115 -25.97 3.01 -5.06
CA GLU A 115 -24.76 2.25 -4.71
C GLU A 115 -23.61 3.19 -4.31
N ILE A 116 -23.44 4.30 -5.05
CA ILE A 116 -22.47 5.34 -4.74
C ILE A 116 -22.72 5.93 -3.36
N ASP A 117 -23.96 6.35 -3.08
CA ASP A 117 -24.32 6.96 -1.80
C ASP A 117 -24.09 6.01 -0.62
N SER A 118 -24.45 4.74 -0.77
CA SER A 118 -24.22 3.71 0.24
C SER A 118 -22.73 3.52 0.54
N LYS A 119 -21.89 3.33 -0.50
CA LYS A 119 -20.45 3.13 -0.35
C LYS A 119 -19.75 4.37 0.19
N VAL A 120 -20.12 5.55 -0.26
CA VAL A 120 -19.55 6.82 0.22
C VAL A 120 -19.85 7.01 1.71
N LYS A 121 -21.08 6.76 2.15
CA LYS A 121 -21.47 6.89 3.57
C LYS A 121 -20.73 5.88 4.44
N GLU A 122 -20.61 4.62 4.02
CA GLU A 122 -19.84 3.59 4.73
C GLU A 122 -18.39 4.01 4.95
N ILE A 123 -17.71 4.45 3.89
CA ILE A 123 -16.31 4.87 3.98
C ILE A 123 -16.16 6.20 4.75
N ALA A 124 -17.09 7.12 4.59
CA ALA A 124 -17.07 8.38 5.33
C ALA A 124 -17.24 8.17 6.84
N GLU A 125 -18.10 7.26 7.25
CA GLU A 125 -18.25 6.87 8.65
C GLU A 125 -16.97 6.23 9.20
N MET A 126 -16.39 5.29 8.46
CA MET A 126 -15.15 4.62 8.84
C MET A 126 -13.99 5.61 9.03
N LEU A 127 -13.89 6.63 8.17
CA LEU A 127 -12.82 7.63 8.19
C LEU A 127 -13.16 8.89 9.01
N GLU A 128 -14.32 8.92 9.68
CA GLU A 128 -14.79 10.07 10.47
C GLU A 128 -14.95 11.35 9.63
N LEU A 129 -15.44 11.20 8.40
CA LEU A 129 -15.65 12.28 7.45
C LEU A 129 -17.15 12.67 7.34
N THR A 130 -18.06 11.97 8.01
CA THR A 130 -19.52 12.12 7.85
C THR A 130 -19.99 13.56 8.05
N SER A 131 -19.49 14.25 9.07
CA SER A 131 -19.86 15.66 9.37
C SER A 131 -19.32 16.66 8.34
N THR A 132 -18.36 16.27 7.52
CA THR A 132 -17.70 17.15 6.55
C THR A 132 -18.05 16.83 5.10
N LEU A 133 -18.93 15.85 4.84
CA LEU A 133 -19.25 15.36 3.49
C LEU A 133 -19.62 16.48 2.51
N ASN A 134 -20.33 17.50 2.97
CA ASN A 134 -20.76 18.63 2.13
C ASN A 134 -19.74 19.77 2.05
N ASN A 135 -18.63 19.69 2.81
CA ASN A 135 -17.61 20.72 2.79
C ASN A 135 -16.69 20.53 1.57
N ARG A 136 -16.16 21.63 1.05
CA ARG A 136 -15.10 21.55 0.03
C ARG A 136 -13.80 21.03 0.63
N ALA A 137 -13.12 20.17 -0.11
CA ALA A 137 -11.86 19.57 0.33
C ALA A 137 -10.76 20.62 0.59
N SER A 138 -10.76 21.75 -0.13
CA SER A 138 -9.82 22.86 0.07
C SER A 138 -9.81 23.42 1.50
N GLY A 139 -10.94 23.40 2.19
CA GLY A 139 -11.10 23.93 3.55
C GLY A 139 -10.68 22.98 4.67
N LEU A 140 -10.26 21.75 4.36
CA LEU A 140 -9.89 20.76 5.35
C LEU A 140 -8.41 20.82 5.73
N THR A 141 -8.10 20.31 6.91
CA THR A 141 -6.73 20.09 7.41
C THR A 141 -6.00 19.05 6.57
N ALA A 142 -4.68 18.96 6.69
CA ALA A 142 -3.87 17.94 6.02
C ALA A 142 -4.35 16.51 6.37
N ASP A 143 -4.69 16.26 7.64
CA ASP A 143 -5.30 15.01 8.10
C ASP A 143 -6.62 14.71 7.37
N GLY A 144 -7.54 15.69 7.32
CA GLY A 144 -8.80 15.54 6.59
C GLY A 144 -8.60 15.25 5.11
N LYS A 145 -7.64 15.91 4.46
CA LYS A 145 -7.29 15.66 3.06
C LYS A 145 -6.72 14.24 2.86
N GLN A 146 -5.89 13.76 3.77
CA GLN A 146 -5.36 12.40 3.73
C GLN A 146 -6.46 11.34 3.92
N LYS A 147 -7.40 11.58 4.83
CA LYS A 147 -8.59 10.73 4.99
C LYS A 147 -9.42 10.66 3.71
N ILE A 148 -9.60 11.78 2.99
CA ILE A 148 -10.26 11.76 1.67
C ILE A 148 -9.47 10.92 0.67
N SER A 149 -8.14 11.08 0.60
CA SER A 149 -7.28 10.30 -0.31
C SER A 149 -7.38 8.79 -0.01
N LEU A 150 -7.35 8.41 1.28
CA LEU A 150 -7.64 7.03 1.72
C LEU A 150 -9.01 6.55 1.23
N GLY A 151 -10.04 7.34 1.49
CA GLY A 151 -11.41 7.00 1.12
C GLY A 151 -11.59 6.78 -0.38
N ARG A 152 -10.96 7.59 -1.23
CA ARG A 152 -10.99 7.44 -2.69
C ARG A 152 -10.43 6.10 -3.17
N GLY A 153 -9.44 5.56 -2.47
CA GLY A 153 -8.92 4.22 -2.76
C GLY A 153 -9.85 3.12 -2.23
N LEU A 154 -10.34 3.28 -1.01
CA LEU A 154 -11.12 2.27 -0.29
C LEU A 154 -12.56 2.09 -0.83
N VAL A 155 -13.18 3.12 -1.40
CA VAL A 155 -14.51 2.97 -2.06
C VAL A 155 -14.45 1.99 -3.23
N ARG A 156 -13.25 1.75 -3.80
CA ARG A 156 -12.99 0.80 -4.88
C ARG A 156 -12.70 -0.61 -4.35
N SER A 157 -13.60 -1.15 -3.56
CA SER A 157 -13.45 -2.48 -2.95
C SER A 157 -13.53 -3.66 -3.92
N ASP A 158 -13.77 -3.41 -5.20
CA ASP A 158 -13.92 -4.38 -6.28
C ASP A 158 -12.64 -4.60 -7.13
N VAL A 159 -11.56 -3.89 -6.82
CA VAL A 159 -10.26 -3.97 -7.52
C VAL A 159 -9.48 -5.26 -7.20
N ASN A 160 -8.48 -5.57 -8.03
CA ASN A 160 -7.60 -6.72 -7.82
C ASN A 160 -6.71 -6.57 -6.58
N VAL A 161 -6.18 -5.38 -6.34
CA VAL A 161 -5.33 -5.07 -5.19
C VAL A 161 -5.49 -3.62 -4.75
N ILE A 162 -5.46 -3.40 -3.43
CA ILE A 162 -5.41 -2.06 -2.83
C ILE A 162 -4.00 -1.85 -2.27
N MET A 163 -3.34 -0.78 -2.68
CA MET A 163 -1.97 -0.48 -2.30
C MET A 163 -1.89 0.84 -1.56
N PHE A 164 -1.12 0.87 -0.47
CA PHE A 164 -0.92 2.02 0.39
C PHE A 164 0.57 2.36 0.43
N ASP A 165 0.94 3.55 -0.02
CA ASP A 165 2.31 4.05 0.07
C ASP A 165 2.42 5.05 1.22
N GLU A 166 2.88 4.58 2.37
CA GLU A 166 3.02 5.35 3.63
C GLU A 166 1.77 6.20 3.98
N PRO A 167 0.56 5.63 3.99
CA PRO A 167 -0.70 6.38 3.97
C PRO A 167 -0.98 7.17 5.24
N LEU A 168 -0.32 6.86 6.35
CA LEU A 168 -0.55 7.48 7.66
C LEU A 168 0.52 8.48 8.06
N THR A 169 1.51 8.78 7.21
CA THR A 169 2.67 9.63 7.56
C THR A 169 2.25 11.02 8.04
N VAL A 170 1.23 11.62 7.43
CA VAL A 170 0.74 12.97 7.77
C VAL A 170 -0.41 12.98 8.78
N ILE A 171 -0.83 11.80 9.26
CA ILE A 171 -1.92 11.64 10.21
C ILE A 171 -1.42 11.87 11.65
N ASP A 172 -2.27 12.48 12.48
CA ASP A 172 -1.99 12.66 13.91
C ASP A 172 -1.71 11.29 14.58
N PRO A 173 -0.67 11.19 15.44
CA PRO A 173 -0.28 9.93 16.09
C PRO A 173 -1.41 9.23 16.84
N HIS A 174 -2.32 9.97 17.50
CA HIS A 174 -3.47 9.38 18.19
C HIS A 174 -4.46 8.72 17.22
N LEU A 175 -4.61 9.30 16.03
CA LEU A 175 -5.51 8.77 15.00
C LEU A 175 -4.89 7.65 14.19
N LYS A 176 -3.57 7.57 14.08
CA LYS A 176 -2.87 6.47 13.35
C LYS A 176 -3.31 5.11 13.85
N TRP A 177 -3.36 4.91 15.18
CA TRP A 177 -3.77 3.64 15.75
C TRP A 177 -5.22 3.28 15.39
N VAL A 178 -6.14 4.24 15.51
CA VAL A 178 -7.56 4.04 15.19
C VAL A 178 -7.73 3.69 13.70
N LEU A 179 -7.12 4.48 12.81
CA LEU A 179 -7.22 4.25 11.37
C LEU A 179 -6.63 2.91 10.94
N ARG A 180 -5.49 2.52 11.52
CA ARG A 180 -4.87 1.22 11.24
C ARG A 180 -5.77 0.06 11.66
N SER A 181 -6.39 0.13 12.84
CA SER A 181 -7.35 -0.88 13.29
C SER A 181 -8.55 -0.97 12.34
N LYS A 182 -9.09 0.18 11.93
CA LYS A 182 -10.21 0.25 10.98
C LYS A 182 -9.82 -0.28 9.58
N LEU A 183 -8.59 -0.04 9.13
CA LEU A 183 -8.08 -0.61 7.86
C LEU A 183 -7.98 -2.13 7.94
N LYS A 184 -7.53 -2.67 9.08
CA LYS A 184 -7.47 -4.13 9.28
C LYS A 184 -8.86 -4.76 9.33
N GLU A 185 -9.81 -4.15 10.05
CA GLU A 185 -11.22 -4.58 10.06
C GLU A 185 -11.83 -4.56 8.66
N LEU A 186 -11.57 -3.49 7.90
CA LEU A 186 -12.02 -3.39 6.51
C LEU A 186 -11.43 -4.51 5.66
N HIS A 187 -10.11 -4.77 5.78
CA HIS A 187 -9.46 -5.86 5.07
C HIS A 187 -10.17 -7.20 5.33
N GLN A 188 -10.46 -7.51 6.59
CA GLN A 188 -11.17 -8.74 6.98
C GLN A 188 -12.58 -8.81 6.37
N LYS A 189 -13.26 -7.66 6.26
CA LYS A 189 -14.61 -7.56 5.71
C LYS A 189 -14.65 -7.73 4.19
N ILE A 190 -13.73 -7.07 3.46
CA ILE A 190 -13.73 -7.10 2.00
C ILE A 190 -12.89 -8.23 1.40
N ASN A 191 -12.01 -8.83 2.18
CA ASN A 191 -11.14 -9.96 1.80
C ASN A 191 -10.40 -9.74 0.46
N ARG A 192 -9.82 -8.54 0.28
CA ARG A 192 -9.04 -8.17 -0.91
C ARG A 192 -7.56 -8.16 -0.60
N THR A 193 -6.74 -8.50 -1.58
CA THR A 193 -5.29 -8.35 -1.45
C THR A 193 -4.95 -6.89 -1.15
N MET A 194 -4.28 -6.66 -0.01
CA MET A 194 -3.81 -5.34 0.40
C MET A 194 -2.30 -5.34 0.59
N ILE A 195 -1.63 -4.32 0.03
CA ILE A 195 -0.19 -4.11 0.18
C ILE A 195 0.03 -2.79 0.90
N TYR A 196 0.65 -2.80 2.06
CA TYR A 196 0.91 -1.65 2.90
C TYR A 196 2.41 -1.36 2.97
N VAL A 197 2.84 -0.26 2.38
CA VAL A 197 4.23 0.20 2.43
C VAL A 197 4.41 1.15 3.60
N THR A 198 5.39 0.90 4.45
CA THR A 198 5.74 1.77 5.58
C THR A 198 7.21 1.58 5.99
N HIS A 199 7.75 2.56 6.69
CA HIS A 199 8.99 2.45 7.46
C HIS A 199 8.72 2.25 8.95
N ASP A 200 7.46 2.33 9.40
CA ASP A 200 7.03 2.13 10.78
C ASP A 200 6.76 0.64 11.04
N GLN A 201 7.55 0.08 11.96
CA GLN A 201 7.47 -1.34 12.34
C GLN A 201 6.11 -1.68 12.95
N ILE A 202 5.58 -0.79 13.81
CA ILE A 202 4.30 -1.03 14.49
C ILE A 202 3.17 -1.06 13.45
N GLU A 203 3.21 -0.19 12.45
CA GLU A 203 2.24 -0.20 11.37
C GLU A 203 2.27 -1.53 10.61
N ALA A 204 3.45 -1.98 10.17
CA ALA A 204 3.61 -3.21 9.42
C ALA A 204 3.19 -4.46 10.23
N LEU A 205 3.71 -4.60 11.46
CA LEU A 205 3.51 -5.78 12.29
C LEU A 205 2.08 -5.93 12.83
N THR A 206 1.32 -4.82 12.91
CA THR A 206 -0.07 -4.87 13.39
C THR A 206 -1.10 -4.98 12.28
N PHE A 207 -0.77 -4.52 11.08
CA PHE A 207 -1.66 -4.58 9.92
C PHE A 207 -1.58 -5.93 9.19
N ALA A 208 -0.36 -6.38 8.88
CA ALA A 208 -0.14 -7.44 7.90
C ALA A 208 -0.21 -8.87 8.47
N ASP A 209 -0.63 -9.81 7.64
CA ASP A 209 -0.52 -11.24 7.88
C ASP A 209 0.90 -11.73 7.59
N GLN A 210 1.54 -11.14 6.58
CA GLN A 210 2.95 -11.35 6.23
C GLN A 210 3.65 -10.01 5.96
N VAL A 211 4.87 -9.89 6.45
CA VAL A 211 5.72 -8.72 6.26
C VAL A 211 6.95 -9.12 5.44
N VAL A 212 7.21 -8.35 4.39
CA VAL A 212 8.42 -8.44 3.56
C VAL A 212 9.37 -7.35 4.04
N VAL A 213 10.50 -7.73 4.62
CA VAL A 213 11.54 -6.80 5.06
C VAL A 213 12.51 -6.57 3.90
N MET A 214 12.63 -5.31 3.51
CA MET A 214 13.50 -4.87 2.42
C MET A 214 14.70 -4.07 2.95
N HIS A 215 15.85 -4.31 2.36
CA HIS A 215 17.08 -3.55 2.61
C HIS A 215 17.92 -3.50 1.32
N GLU A 216 18.43 -2.32 0.96
CA GLU A 216 19.29 -2.09 -0.20
C GLU A 216 18.79 -2.73 -1.52
N GLY A 217 17.49 -2.55 -1.81
CA GLY A 217 16.87 -3.06 -3.04
C GLY A 217 16.56 -4.55 -3.06
N GLN A 218 16.76 -5.26 -1.95
CA GLN A 218 16.55 -6.71 -1.84
C GLN A 218 15.56 -7.06 -0.74
N ILE A 219 14.94 -8.25 -0.85
CA ILE A 219 14.19 -8.86 0.24
C ILE A 219 15.17 -9.59 1.16
N VAL A 220 15.21 -9.17 2.42
CA VAL A 220 16.08 -9.80 3.43
C VAL A 220 15.38 -10.95 4.14
N GLN A 221 14.09 -10.76 4.45
CA GLN A 221 13.26 -11.81 5.06
C GLN A 221 11.79 -11.54 4.78
N THR A 222 11.03 -12.61 4.57
CA THR A 222 9.57 -12.60 4.58
C THR A 222 9.08 -13.54 5.67
N GLY A 223 8.05 -13.14 6.40
CA GLY A 223 7.45 -13.95 7.44
C GLY A 223 6.26 -13.27 8.12
N THR A 224 5.60 -14.00 9.00
CA THR A 224 4.60 -13.42 9.89
C THR A 224 5.26 -12.45 10.88
N PRO A 225 4.51 -11.50 11.48
CA PRO A 225 5.03 -10.62 12.53
C PRO A 225 5.79 -11.37 13.64
N VAL A 226 5.25 -12.51 14.10
CA VAL A 226 5.87 -13.34 15.15
C VAL A 226 7.19 -13.95 14.67
N GLU A 227 7.21 -14.52 13.46
CA GLU A 227 8.44 -15.10 12.90
C GLU A 227 9.57 -14.09 12.72
N LEU A 228 9.26 -12.87 12.30
CA LEU A 228 10.26 -11.80 12.13
C LEU A 228 10.83 -11.35 13.48
N PHE A 229 10.02 -11.33 14.53
CA PHE A 229 10.44 -10.94 15.88
C PHE A 229 11.22 -12.05 16.59
N GLU A 230 10.71 -13.30 16.57
CA GLU A 230 11.29 -14.41 17.32
C GLU A 230 12.43 -15.12 16.60
N LYS A 231 12.40 -15.11 15.24
CA LYS A 231 13.33 -15.89 14.40
C LYS A 231 13.92 -15.02 13.26
N PRO A 232 14.57 -13.89 13.59
CA PRO A 232 15.24 -13.08 12.56
C PRO A 232 16.35 -13.90 11.89
N LYS A 233 16.31 -13.97 10.55
CA LYS A 233 17.30 -14.71 9.74
C LYS A 233 18.50 -13.85 9.35
N HIS A 234 18.45 -12.55 9.60
CA HIS A 234 19.49 -11.60 9.28
C HIS A 234 19.66 -10.59 10.43
N THR A 235 20.90 -10.19 10.72
CA THR A 235 21.21 -9.22 11.78
C THR A 235 20.46 -7.91 11.59
N PHE A 236 20.34 -7.43 10.34
CA PHE A 236 19.53 -6.25 10.02
C PHE A 236 18.08 -6.42 10.50
N VAL A 237 17.43 -7.55 10.25
CA VAL A 237 16.04 -7.80 10.65
C VAL A 237 15.91 -7.78 12.17
N GLY A 238 16.82 -8.45 12.90
CA GLY A 238 16.82 -8.46 14.35
C GLY A 238 17.01 -7.08 14.97
N HIS A 239 17.86 -6.22 14.35
CA HIS A 239 18.02 -4.83 14.78
C HIS A 239 16.83 -3.94 14.38
N PHE A 240 16.31 -4.14 13.18
CA PHE A 240 15.28 -3.28 12.61
C PHE A 240 13.89 -3.56 13.17
N ILE A 241 13.56 -4.81 13.51
CA ILE A 241 12.25 -5.19 14.06
C ILE A 241 12.22 -5.05 15.60
N GLY A 242 13.35 -5.20 16.29
CA GLY A 242 13.43 -5.12 17.73
C GLY A 242 13.48 -3.69 18.27
N SER A 243 12.76 -3.44 19.37
CA SER A 243 12.91 -2.20 20.15
C SER A 243 12.98 -2.54 21.65
N PRO A 244 14.16 -2.47 22.30
CA PRO A 244 15.49 -2.22 21.73
C PRO A 244 15.92 -3.30 20.74
N GLY A 245 16.79 -2.95 19.77
CA GLY A 245 17.31 -3.90 18.78
C GLY A 245 18.02 -5.10 19.43
N MET A 246 18.10 -6.20 18.68
CA MET A 246 18.74 -7.45 19.15
C MET A 246 20.19 -7.20 19.57
N ASN A 247 20.57 -7.67 20.77
CA ASN A 247 21.96 -7.72 21.19
C ASN A 247 22.66 -8.87 20.46
N ILE A 248 23.72 -8.57 19.73
CA ILE A 248 24.62 -9.56 19.14
C ILE A 248 25.74 -9.77 20.19
N LEU A 249 25.72 -10.91 20.83
CA LEU A 249 26.77 -11.35 21.73
C LEU A 249 27.88 -12.06 20.94
#